data_cfd4fd54926c6eff4417e45eb6b5764b
#
_entry.id   cfd4fd54926c6eff4417e45eb6b5764b
#
_cell.length_a   1.000
_cell.length_b   1.000
_cell.length_c   1.000
_cell.angle_alpha   90.00
_cell.angle_beta   90.00
_cell.angle_gamma   90.00
#
_symmetry.space_group_name_H-M   'P 1'
#
loop_
_entity.id
_entity.type
_entity.pdbx_description
1 polymer ?
#
loop_
_entity_poly.entity_id
_entity_poly.type
_entity_poly.pdbx_seq_one_letter_code
_entity_poly.pdbx_strand_id
1 'polypeptide(L)'
;MIHFLVKHKYVSGIVTTAGGVEEDLIKCLGSTYLGSFHLDGATLRRQGLNRIGNLIVPNENYCKFEDWVMPILDKMLSLIHI
;
A
#
# COMPACT_ATOMS: atom_id res chain seq x y z
N MET A 1 -2.37 7.25 -12.59
CA MET A 1 -3.44 7.03 -13.59
C MET A 1 -4.85 7.09 -13.01
N ILE A 2 -5.15 6.32 -11.96
CA ILE A 2 -6.49 6.29 -11.34
C ILE A 2 -6.92 7.68 -10.86
N HIS A 3 -6.04 8.38 -10.18
CA HIS A 3 -6.30 9.75 -9.72
C HIS A 3 -6.67 10.69 -10.88
N PHE A 4 -5.95 10.59 -11.99
CA PHE A 4 -6.22 11.39 -13.19
C PHE A 4 -7.61 11.10 -13.76
N LEU A 5 -7.94 9.80 -13.90
CA LEU A 5 -9.23 9.37 -14.46
C LEU A 5 -10.42 9.83 -13.60
N VAL A 6 -10.29 9.76 -12.30
CA VAL A 6 -11.34 10.19 -11.36
C VAL A 6 -11.46 11.71 -11.35
N LYS A 7 -10.33 12.43 -11.27
CA LYS A 7 -10.29 13.89 -11.21
C LYS A 7 -10.95 14.51 -12.45
N HIS A 8 -10.71 13.94 -13.63
CA HIS A 8 -11.25 14.44 -14.89
C HIS A 8 -12.59 13.82 -15.29
N LYS A 9 -13.18 13.02 -14.39
CA LYS A 9 -14.51 12.41 -14.59
C LYS A 9 -14.60 11.47 -15.79
N TYR A 10 -13.48 10.81 -16.14
CA TYR A 10 -13.49 9.79 -17.20
C TYR A 10 -14.10 8.47 -16.73
N VAL A 11 -14.15 8.23 -15.43
CA VAL A 11 -14.74 7.04 -14.85
C VAL A 11 -15.79 7.43 -13.80
N SER A 12 -16.88 6.67 -13.73
CA SER A 12 -17.94 6.86 -12.74
C SER A 12 -17.86 5.91 -11.57
N GLY A 13 -16.99 4.90 -11.65
CA GLY A 13 -16.79 3.95 -10.57
C GLY A 13 -15.55 3.12 -10.80
N ILE A 14 -14.98 2.59 -9.70
CA ILE A 14 -13.79 1.76 -9.72
C ILE A 14 -14.02 0.52 -8.85
N VAL A 15 -13.67 -0.65 -9.39
CA VAL A 15 -13.64 -1.90 -8.63
C VAL A 15 -12.19 -2.35 -8.55
N THR A 16 -11.68 -2.52 -7.33
CA THR A 16 -10.29 -2.92 -7.09
C THR A 16 -10.20 -3.85 -5.90
N THR A 17 -9.03 -4.46 -5.71
CA THR A 17 -8.75 -5.27 -4.52
C THR A 17 -8.34 -4.39 -3.35
N ALA A 18 -8.43 -4.93 -2.13
CA ALA A 18 -7.91 -4.25 -0.94
C ALA A 18 -6.41 -3.95 -1.06
N GLY A 19 -5.66 -4.85 -1.70
CA GLY A 19 -4.22 -4.64 -1.94
C GLY A 19 -3.92 -3.44 -2.82
N GLY A 20 -4.78 -3.15 -3.81
CA GLY A 20 -4.63 -1.95 -4.65
C GLY A 20 -4.78 -0.66 -3.88
N VAL A 21 -5.75 -0.61 -2.95
CA VAL A 21 -5.96 0.55 -2.08
C VAL A 21 -4.82 0.69 -1.07
N GLU A 22 -4.42 -0.41 -0.43
CA GLU A 22 -3.34 -0.46 0.54
C GLU A 22 -2.03 0.04 -0.07
N GLU A 23 -1.70 -0.42 -1.26
CA GLU A 23 -0.46 -0.03 -1.95
C GLU A 23 -0.40 1.48 -2.20
N ASP A 24 -1.50 2.08 -2.61
CA ASP A 24 -1.57 3.52 -2.86
C ASP A 24 -1.33 4.31 -1.57
N LEU A 25 -1.93 3.89 -0.47
CA LEU A 25 -1.73 4.52 0.84
C LEU A 25 -0.29 4.37 1.34
N ILE A 26 0.31 3.20 1.16
CA ILE A 26 1.70 2.94 1.55
C ILE A 26 2.65 3.85 0.76
N LYS A 27 2.41 4.06 -0.52
CA LYS A 27 3.22 4.96 -1.35
C LYS A 27 3.18 6.41 -0.86
N CYS A 28 2.09 6.82 -0.23
CA CYS A 28 1.98 8.15 0.36
C CYS A 28 2.79 8.30 1.65
N LEU A 29 3.04 7.21 2.36
CA LEU A 29 3.71 7.21 3.68
C LEU A 29 5.22 7.02 3.59
N GLY A 30 5.72 6.46 2.51
CA GLY A 30 7.14 6.20 2.34
C GLY A 30 7.51 5.91 0.90
N SER A 31 8.80 5.94 0.61
CA SER A 31 9.32 5.71 -0.74
C SER A 31 9.23 4.25 -1.15
N THR A 32 8.87 4.01 -2.40
CA THR A 32 8.90 2.71 -3.04
C THR A 32 9.94 2.75 -4.15
N TYR A 33 10.79 1.74 -4.24
CA TYR A 33 11.91 1.72 -5.17
C TYR A 33 11.62 0.84 -6.37
N LEU A 34 12.13 1.24 -7.52
CA LEU A 34 12.06 0.42 -8.72
C LEU A 34 13.15 -0.65 -8.70
N GLY A 35 12.77 -1.89 -8.89
CA GLY A 35 13.69 -3.02 -8.93
C GLY A 35 13.48 -3.87 -10.17
N SER A 36 13.76 -5.17 -10.06
CA SER A 36 13.62 -6.14 -11.14
C SER A 36 12.80 -7.34 -10.66
N PHE A 37 12.07 -7.97 -11.57
CA PHE A 37 11.37 -9.23 -11.30
C PHE A 37 12.32 -10.38 -10.93
N HIS A 38 13.57 -10.27 -11.33
CA HIS A 38 14.58 -11.33 -11.16
C HIS A 38 15.34 -11.23 -9.84
N LEU A 39 15.03 -10.25 -8.98
CA LEU A 39 15.67 -10.12 -7.69
C LEU A 39 15.26 -11.26 -6.75
N ASP A 40 16.22 -11.75 -5.96
CA ASP A 40 15.97 -12.79 -4.98
C ASP A 40 15.18 -12.23 -3.78
N GLY A 41 13.92 -12.68 -3.65
CA GLY A 41 13.05 -12.25 -2.57
C GLY A 41 13.55 -12.62 -1.18
N ALA A 42 14.25 -13.74 -1.03
CA ALA A 42 14.80 -14.16 0.26
C ALA A 42 15.91 -13.21 0.72
N THR A 43 16.82 -12.82 -0.18
CA THR A 43 17.87 -11.85 0.11
C THR A 43 17.30 -10.50 0.48
N LEU A 44 16.31 -10.02 -0.26
CA LEU A 44 15.64 -8.76 0.01
C LEU A 44 14.94 -8.77 1.38
N ARG A 45 14.28 -9.86 1.74
CA ARG A 45 13.62 -9.99 3.04
C ARG A 45 14.59 -9.91 4.21
N ARG A 46 15.80 -10.47 4.05
CA ARG A 46 16.85 -10.35 5.07
C ARG A 46 17.30 -8.91 5.28
N GLN A 47 17.17 -8.08 4.27
CA GLN A 47 17.51 -6.66 4.33
C GLN A 47 16.32 -5.78 4.75
N GLY A 48 15.18 -6.38 5.07
CA GLY A 48 13.97 -5.63 5.42
C GLY A 48 13.28 -5.01 4.22
N LEU A 49 13.43 -5.61 3.04
CA LEU A 49 12.82 -5.15 1.80
C LEU A 49 11.85 -6.20 1.26
N ASN A 50 10.79 -5.76 0.62
CA ASN A 50 9.79 -6.63 0.03
C ASN A 50 9.64 -6.34 -1.46
N ARG A 51 9.70 -7.38 -2.28
CA ARG A 51 9.50 -7.27 -3.71
C ARG A 51 8.04 -7.53 -4.07
N ILE A 52 7.42 -6.58 -4.75
CA ILE A 52 6.06 -6.71 -5.30
C ILE A 52 6.19 -6.48 -6.80
N GLY A 53 6.21 -7.58 -7.59
CA GLY A 53 6.51 -7.49 -9.00
C GLY A 53 7.93 -6.97 -9.21
N ASN A 54 8.06 -5.80 -9.82
CA ASN A 54 9.33 -5.11 -10.02
C ASN A 54 9.55 -3.94 -9.04
N LEU A 55 8.67 -3.81 -8.04
CA LEU A 55 8.78 -2.76 -7.02
C LEU A 55 9.37 -3.32 -5.74
N ILE A 56 10.12 -2.50 -5.04
CA ILE A 56 10.73 -2.85 -3.76
C ILE A 56 10.18 -1.90 -2.70
N VAL A 57 9.53 -2.46 -1.69
CA VAL A 57 8.91 -1.72 -0.59
C VAL A 57 9.61 -2.07 0.71
N PRO A 58 10.27 -1.11 1.39
CA PRO A 58 10.87 -1.35 2.70
C PRO A 58 9.82 -1.73 3.76
N ASN A 59 10.20 -2.59 4.70
CA ASN A 59 9.34 -2.97 5.84
C ASN A 59 8.87 -1.75 6.63
N GLU A 60 9.69 -0.72 6.72
CA GLU A 60 9.34 0.53 7.40
C GLU A 60 8.07 1.16 6.85
N ASN A 61 7.83 1.06 5.55
CA ASN A 61 6.61 1.59 4.92
C ASN A 61 5.37 0.87 5.44
N TYR A 62 5.44 -0.45 5.61
CA TYR A 62 4.35 -1.24 6.18
C TYR A 62 4.10 -0.89 7.64
N CYS A 63 5.17 -0.67 8.40
CA CYS A 63 5.05 -0.24 9.80
C CYS A 63 4.39 1.14 9.91
N LYS A 64 4.77 2.08 9.06
CA LYS A 64 4.14 3.41 9.01
C LYS A 64 2.65 3.31 8.64
N PHE A 65 2.33 2.45 7.69
CA PHE A 65 0.95 2.21 7.29
C PHE A 65 0.13 1.64 8.45
N GLU A 66 0.67 0.64 9.13
CA GLU A 66 0.02 0.02 10.28
C GLU A 66 -0.20 1.03 11.40
N ASP A 67 0.81 1.83 11.74
CA ASP A 67 0.72 2.87 12.77
C ASP A 67 -0.35 3.91 12.44
N TRP A 68 -0.57 4.17 11.16
CA TRP A 68 -1.58 5.12 10.71
C TRP A 68 -2.98 4.54 10.66
N VAL A 69 -3.12 3.31 10.14
CA VAL A 69 -4.43 2.71 9.86
C VAL A 69 -5.05 2.02 11.08
N MET A 70 -4.26 1.43 11.96
CA MET A 70 -4.79 0.65 13.09
C MET A 70 -5.66 1.49 14.04
N PRO A 71 -5.27 2.72 14.43
CA PRO A 71 -6.16 3.56 15.25
C PRO A 71 -7.50 3.87 14.56
N ILE A 72 -7.49 4.01 13.24
CA ILE A 72 -8.71 4.25 12.46
C ILE A 72 -9.63 3.03 12.51
N LEU A 73 -9.06 1.83 12.31
CA LEU A 73 -9.82 0.58 12.37
C LEU A 73 -10.38 0.32 13.77
N ASP A 74 -9.60 0.58 14.82
CA ASP A 74 -10.04 0.44 16.20
C ASP A 74 -11.23 1.35 16.49
N LYS A 75 -11.19 2.59 16.01
CA LYS A 75 -12.28 3.54 16.15
C LYS A 75 -13.53 3.07 15.41
N MET A 76 -13.37 2.52 14.22
CA MET A 76 -14.49 1.98 13.46
C MET A 76 -15.14 0.80 14.17
N LEU A 77 -14.34 -0.12 14.72
CA LEU A 77 -14.85 -1.23 15.53
C LEU A 77 -15.60 -0.76 16.76
N SER A 78 -15.08 0.25 17.44
CA SER A 78 -15.74 0.85 18.59
C SER A 78 -17.14 1.40 18.24
N LEU A 79 -17.29 1.98 17.05
CA LEU A 79 -18.58 2.49 16.58
C LEU A 79 -19.56 1.38 16.19
N ILE A 80 -19.06 0.24 15.74
CA ILE A 80 -19.87 -0.90 15.33
C ILE A 80 -20.39 -1.68 16.54
N HIS A 81 -19.66 -1.69 17.65
CA HIS A 81 -20.00 -2.46 18.86
C HIS A 81 -20.88 -1.70 19.86
N ILE A 82 -21.41 -0.59 19.44
CA ILE A 82 -22.34 0.19 20.29
C ILE A 82 -23.78 -0.39 20.26
#